data_52f83a0f6fba38d1aed7bceb12be0c3a
#
_entry.id   52f83a0f6fba38d1aed7bceb12be0c3a
#
_cell.length_a   1.000
_cell.length_b   1.000
_cell.length_c   1.000
_cell.angle_alpha   90.00
_cell.angle_beta   90.00
_cell.angle_gamma   90.00
#
_symmetry.space_group_name_H-M   'P 1'
#
loop_
_entity.id
_entity.type
_entity.pdbx_description
1 polymer ?
#
loop_
_entity_poly.entity_id
_entity_poly.type
_entity_poly.pdbx_seq_one_letter_code
_entity_poly.pdbx_strand_id
1 'polypeptide(L)'
;MAPGPVAEERVRLLQRLGVLCGVAAGAWLGAAEVPAKLVSSGLSPVLVSLVMVMGVFLGRWTLPAMARGTSQTRSDFLQAPHLVIWAILAGCLWAVANTLTIFAIRDLGLSIAFPLWNTNAIIGIAWGVLFFGELKNAGWVRWTAVSGGAVLMFGGGLILARVSASHVSSQAATQGIAAALGAGVLWGTMYIPYRKAYLSGMNPLSFVSFFTIGELGMMALLSAHYIGGVMTLWQQLKEARHLLFWLLAAGFVWVIGDIFQQYAVKYIGVSRGIPLSNSNQLWGLLWGALAFGELRGWGHSAVASAIYGSVLMAGGLAAISCSIAGPSEYEQWRQAATRERKRYGLDAQFVSSGLEGKSAAPAQARSSFDWMLVAAATAAFVWTGFAARWPSKDLNWETAIALSGIGLALFATTVIFLWRATRFN
;
A
#
# COMPACT_ATOMS: atom_id res chain seq x y z
N MET A 1 18.56 28.11 -12.29
CA MET A 1 18.01 29.11 -11.35
C MET A 1 17.53 28.35 -10.11
N ALA A 2 17.99 28.75 -8.92
CA ALA A 2 17.47 28.21 -7.68
C ALA A 2 15.97 28.53 -7.57
N PRO A 3 15.14 27.63 -7.03
CA PRO A 3 13.72 27.91 -6.82
C PRO A 3 13.57 29.09 -5.87
N GLY A 4 12.65 29.99 -6.17
CA GLY A 4 12.36 31.13 -5.28
C GLY A 4 11.80 30.66 -3.92
N PRO A 5 11.84 31.49 -2.87
CA PRO A 5 11.48 31.10 -1.50
C PRO A 5 10.07 30.49 -1.37
N VAL A 6 9.10 30.93 -2.15
CA VAL A 6 7.74 30.36 -2.19
C VAL A 6 7.71 28.95 -2.75
N ALA A 7 8.55 28.63 -3.74
CA ALA A 7 8.66 27.30 -4.30
C ALA A 7 9.33 26.31 -3.32
N GLU A 8 10.30 26.76 -2.55
CA GLU A 8 10.94 25.94 -1.51
C GLU A 8 9.98 25.62 -0.36
N GLU A 9 9.19 26.58 0.07
CA GLU A 9 8.17 26.38 1.12
C GLU A 9 7.12 25.36 0.66
N ARG A 10 6.66 25.46 -0.59
CA ARG A 10 5.73 24.48 -1.19
C ARG A 10 6.32 23.08 -1.21
N VAL A 11 7.58 22.92 -1.60
CA VAL A 11 8.26 21.63 -1.62
C VAL A 11 8.33 21.03 -0.21
N ARG A 12 8.71 21.83 0.80
CA ARG A 12 8.75 21.38 2.20
C ARG A 12 7.38 20.95 2.72
N LEU A 13 6.32 21.67 2.35
CA LEU A 13 4.95 21.31 2.70
C LEU A 13 4.57 19.94 2.12
N LEU A 14 4.82 19.71 0.81
CA LEU A 14 4.51 18.45 0.14
C LEU A 14 5.32 17.28 0.73
N GLN A 15 6.58 17.52 1.10
CA GLN A 15 7.41 16.49 1.74
C GLN A 15 6.88 16.10 3.12
N ARG A 16 6.50 17.07 3.96
CA ARG A 16 5.88 16.79 5.28
C ARG A 16 4.56 16.03 5.11
N LEU A 17 3.78 16.42 4.10
CA LEU A 17 2.55 15.72 3.75
C LEU A 17 2.83 14.28 3.29
N GLY A 18 3.89 14.06 2.51
CA GLY A 18 4.33 12.72 2.11
C GLY A 18 4.72 11.83 3.29
N VAL A 19 5.42 12.38 4.30
CA VAL A 19 5.74 11.65 5.54
C VAL A 19 4.47 11.30 6.30
N LEU A 20 3.56 12.26 6.48
CA LEU A 20 2.27 12.01 7.14
C LEU A 20 1.48 10.92 6.42
N CYS A 21 1.42 10.97 5.09
CA CYS A 21 0.79 9.92 4.27
C CYS A 21 1.47 8.57 4.46
N GLY A 22 2.80 8.50 4.53
CA GLY A 22 3.54 7.24 4.75
C GLY A 22 3.21 6.59 6.11
N VAL A 23 3.15 7.39 7.17
CA VAL A 23 2.77 6.92 8.51
C VAL A 23 1.30 6.48 8.56
N ALA A 24 0.40 7.29 7.98
CA ALA A 24 -1.03 6.93 7.90
C ALA A 24 -1.24 5.67 7.05
N ALA A 25 -0.48 5.50 5.97
CA ALA A 25 -0.50 4.29 5.16
C ALA A 25 -0.19 3.05 5.99
N GLY A 26 0.86 3.09 6.80
CA GLY A 26 1.22 1.98 7.68
C GLY A 26 0.08 1.61 8.65
N ALA A 27 -0.56 2.61 9.26
CA ALA A 27 -1.67 2.38 10.19
C ALA A 27 -2.84 1.67 9.51
N TRP A 28 -3.26 2.12 8.34
CA TRP A 28 -4.41 1.56 7.62
C TRP A 28 -4.10 0.22 6.95
N LEU A 29 -2.89 0.04 6.40
CA LEU A 29 -2.45 -1.26 5.87
C LEU A 29 -2.36 -2.31 7.00
N GLY A 30 -1.91 -1.92 8.20
CA GLY A 30 -1.89 -2.83 9.36
C GLY A 30 -3.29 -3.17 9.88
N ALA A 31 -4.25 -2.22 9.80
CA ALA A 31 -5.65 -2.45 10.18
C ALA A 31 -6.43 -3.28 9.16
N ALA A 32 -6.00 -3.31 7.89
CA ALA A 32 -6.70 -4.00 6.81
C ALA A 32 -6.79 -5.52 7.02
N GLU A 33 -5.84 -6.10 7.74
CA GLU A 33 -5.84 -7.54 8.04
C GLU A 33 -6.89 -7.94 9.10
N VAL A 34 -7.39 -6.98 9.88
CA VAL A 34 -8.30 -7.25 11.00
C VAL A 34 -9.61 -7.89 10.55
N PRO A 35 -10.38 -7.35 9.58
CA PRO A 35 -11.63 -7.97 9.13
C PRO A 35 -11.42 -9.37 8.52
N ALA A 36 -10.34 -9.56 7.74
CA ALA A 36 -10.01 -10.86 7.17
C ALA A 36 -9.66 -11.89 8.25
N LYS A 37 -8.91 -11.49 9.27
CA LYS A 37 -8.52 -12.36 10.38
C LYS A 37 -9.70 -12.86 11.21
N LEU A 38 -10.76 -12.06 11.31
CA LEU A 38 -11.99 -12.44 12.01
C LEU A 38 -12.66 -13.67 11.36
N VAL A 39 -12.52 -13.86 10.05
CA VAL A 39 -13.32 -14.82 9.27
C VAL A 39 -12.53 -15.82 8.42
N SER A 40 -11.22 -15.72 8.35
CA SER A 40 -10.38 -16.52 7.44
C SER A 40 -10.27 -18.02 7.81
N SER A 41 -10.81 -18.44 8.96
CA SER A 41 -10.72 -19.84 9.42
C SER A 41 -11.52 -20.76 8.49
N GLY A 42 -10.85 -21.76 7.91
CA GLY A 42 -11.47 -22.80 7.06
C GLY A 42 -11.66 -22.41 5.59
N LEU A 43 -11.29 -21.21 5.17
CA LEU A 43 -11.32 -20.81 3.76
C LEU A 43 -9.97 -21.08 3.07
N SER A 44 -10.02 -21.32 1.77
CA SER A 44 -8.82 -21.32 0.93
C SER A 44 -8.17 -19.92 0.99
N PRO A 45 -6.86 -19.80 1.29
CA PRO A 45 -6.18 -18.52 1.31
C PRO A 45 -6.27 -17.76 -0.04
N VAL A 46 -6.32 -18.50 -1.15
CA VAL A 46 -6.47 -17.93 -2.49
C VAL A 46 -7.85 -17.30 -2.67
N LEU A 47 -8.91 -17.92 -2.12
CA LEU A 47 -10.26 -17.36 -2.12
C LEU A 47 -10.34 -16.10 -1.26
N VAL A 48 -9.73 -16.12 -0.08
CA VAL A 48 -9.63 -14.94 0.80
C VAL A 48 -8.99 -13.78 0.05
N SER A 49 -7.83 -14.01 -0.59
CA SER A 49 -7.13 -12.99 -1.38
C SER A 49 -7.98 -12.45 -2.53
N LEU A 50 -8.66 -13.32 -3.28
CA LEU A 50 -9.51 -12.87 -4.38
C LEU A 50 -10.63 -11.95 -3.89
N VAL A 51 -11.33 -12.33 -2.82
CA VAL A 51 -12.44 -11.50 -2.31
C VAL A 51 -11.92 -10.19 -1.70
N MET A 52 -10.78 -10.20 -1.04
CA MET A 52 -10.12 -8.96 -0.62
C MET A 52 -9.79 -8.07 -1.82
N VAL A 53 -9.25 -8.62 -2.91
CA VAL A 53 -8.95 -7.87 -4.14
C VAL A 53 -10.22 -7.33 -4.80
N MET A 54 -11.36 -8.04 -4.73
CA MET A 54 -12.65 -7.48 -5.13
C MET A 54 -13.03 -6.25 -4.29
N GLY A 55 -12.80 -6.28 -2.99
CA GLY A 55 -12.97 -5.12 -2.10
C GLY A 55 -12.02 -3.97 -2.46
N VAL A 56 -10.77 -4.28 -2.80
CA VAL A 56 -9.79 -3.32 -3.32
C VAL A 56 -10.29 -2.68 -4.62
N PHE A 57 -10.81 -3.47 -5.54
CA PHE A 57 -11.38 -2.98 -6.79
C PHE A 57 -12.51 -1.97 -6.53
N LEU A 58 -13.45 -2.30 -5.65
CA LEU A 58 -14.52 -1.39 -5.26
C LEU A 58 -13.96 -0.09 -4.69
N GLY A 59 -13.00 -0.15 -3.76
CA GLY A 59 -12.39 1.02 -3.14
C GLY A 59 -11.64 1.90 -4.13
N ARG A 60 -10.85 1.31 -5.03
CA ARG A 60 -10.03 2.05 -6.02
C ARG A 60 -10.83 2.68 -7.16
N TRP A 61 -12.10 2.36 -7.31
CA TRP A 61 -13.01 3.07 -8.19
C TRP A 61 -13.88 4.08 -7.45
N THR A 62 -14.38 3.74 -6.28
CA THR A 62 -15.28 4.62 -5.52
C THR A 62 -14.58 5.79 -4.86
N LEU A 63 -13.43 5.58 -4.19
CA LEU A 63 -12.73 6.66 -3.51
C LEU A 63 -12.20 7.73 -4.48
N PRO A 64 -11.57 7.40 -5.62
CA PRO A 64 -11.24 8.39 -6.66
C PRO A 64 -12.46 9.09 -7.24
N ALA A 65 -13.56 8.37 -7.51
CA ALA A 65 -14.80 8.96 -7.99
C ALA A 65 -15.36 9.99 -7.01
N MET A 66 -15.33 9.68 -5.71
CA MET A 66 -15.75 10.63 -4.65
C MET A 66 -14.79 11.81 -4.52
N ALA A 67 -13.48 11.58 -4.53
CA ALA A 67 -12.46 12.60 -4.27
C ALA A 67 -12.28 13.58 -5.44
N ARG A 68 -12.20 13.07 -6.69
CA ARG A 68 -11.88 13.86 -7.89
C ARG A 68 -12.90 13.75 -9.02
N GLY A 69 -13.60 12.62 -9.10
CA GLY A 69 -14.48 12.24 -10.21
C GLY A 69 -13.74 11.47 -11.32
N THR A 70 -14.46 10.57 -11.97
CA THR A 70 -13.92 9.73 -13.07
C THR A 70 -13.57 10.54 -14.32
N SER A 71 -14.19 11.70 -14.53
CA SER A 71 -13.83 12.64 -15.59
C SER A 71 -12.37 13.10 -15.48
N GLN A 72 -11.89 13.36 -14.26
CA GLN A 72 -10.48 13.70 -14.00
C GLN A 72 -9.55 12.51 -14.28
N THR A 73 -9.95 11.32 -13.83
CA THR A 73 -9.22 10.07 -14.15
C THR A 73 -9.08 9.87 -15.65
N ARG A 74 -10.18 10.04 -16.40
CA ARG A 74 -10.17 9.98 -17.86
C ARG A 74 -9.25 11.04 -18.48
N SER A 75 -9.33 12.28 -18.02
CA SER A 75 -8.46 13.37 -18.48
C SER A 75 -6.99 13.06 -18.28
N ASP A 76 -6.60 12.57 -17.09
CA ASP A 76 -5.22 12.22 -16.77
C ASP A 76 -4.69 11.14 -17.73
N PHE A 77 -5.49 10.12 -18.04
CA PHE A 77 -5.08 9.06 -18.98
C PHE A 77 -5.06 9.50 -20.45
N LEU A 78 -5.93 10.41 -20.85
CA LEU A 78 -5.87 10.98 -22.22
C LEU A 78 -4.59 11.80 -22.43
N GLN A 79 -4.08 12.44 -21.37
CA GLN A 79 -2.82 13.19 -21.41
C GLN A 79 -1.57 12.29 -21.36
N ALA A 80 -1.68 11.10 -20.76
CA ALA A 80 -0.56 10.15 -20.62
C ALA A 80 -0.99 8.70 -20.87
N PRO A 81 -1.47 8.33 -22.09
CA PRO A 81 -2.12 7.06 -22.37
C PRO A 81 -1.19 5.84 -22.20
N HIS A 82 0.12 6.01 -22.40
CA HIS A 82 1.11 4.95 -22.19
C HIS A 82 1.11 4.43 -20.73
N LEU A 83 0.64 5.23 -19.76
CA LEU A 83 0.59 4.84 -18.36
C LEU A 83 -0.52 3.82 -18.05
N VAL A 84 -1.53 3.65 -18.91
CA VAL A 84 -2.54 2.59 -18.78
C VAL A 84 -1.87 1.21 -18.77
N ILE A 85 -0.98 0.96 -19.73
CA ILE A 85 -0.26 -0.32 -19.83
C ILE A 85 0.63 -0.53 -18.59
N TRP A 86 1.35 0.51 -18.16
CA TRP A 86 2.17 0.45 -16.95
C TRP A 86 1.36 0.19 -15.69
N ALA A 87 0.16 0.78 -15.57
CA ALA A 87 -0.73 0.55 -14.44
C ALA A 87 -1.24 -0.89 -14.41
N ILE A 88 -1.73 -1.42 -15.55
CA ILE A 88 -2.21 -2.80 -15.66
C ILE A 88 -1.10 -3.80 -15.35
N LEU A 89 0.10 -3.61 -15.93
CA LEU A 89 1.25 -4.48 -15.66
C LEU A 89 1.65 -4.46 -14.19
N ALA A 90 1.65 -3.28 -13.55
CA ALA A 90 1.94 -3.20 -12.11
C ALA A 90 0.90 -3.95 -11.27
N GLY A 91 -0.39 -3.89 -11.66
CA GLY A 91 -1.45 -4.66 -11.04
C GLY A 91 -1.26 -6.17 -11.20
N CYS A 92 -0.87 -6.62 -12.39
CA CYS A 92 -0.54 -8.03 -12.63
C CYS A 92 0.64 -8.49 -11.77
N LEU A 93 1.71 -7.69 -11.68
CA LEU A 93 2.86 -7.97 -10.81
C LEU A 93 2.44 -8.08 -9.34
N TRP A 94 1.57 -7.16 -8.90
CA TRP A 94 1.03 -7.21 -7.53
C TRP A 94 0.30 -8.52 -7.25
N ALA A 95 -0.58 -8.95 -8.15
CA ALA A 95 -1.37 -10.18 -7.98
C ALA A 95 -0.49 -11.44 -7.94
N VAL A 96 0.55 -11.51 -8.78
CA VAL A 96 1.54 -12.61 -8.75
C VAL A 96 2.31 -12.59 -7.43
N ALA A 97 2.80 -11.43 -6.99
CA ALA A 97 3.49 -11.28 -5.71
C ALA A 97 2.59 -11.69 -4.54
N ASN A 98 1.33 -11.23 -4.53
CA ASN A 98 0.35 -11.61 -3.50
C ASN A 98 0.08 -13.13 -3.48
N THR A 99 0.06 -13.77 -4.65
CA THR A 99 -0.06 -15.23 -4.71
C THR A 99 1.17 -15.92 -4.12
N LEU A 100 2.38 -15.41 -4.37
CA LEU A 100 3.60 -15.95 -3.75
C LEU A 100 3.59 -15.79 -2.23
N THR A 101 3.00 -14.71 -1.69
CA THR A 101 2.88 -14.58 -0.22
C THR A 101 1.97 -15.64 0.39
N ILE A 102 0.93 -16.09 -0.34
CA ILE A 102 0.07 -17.19 0.12
C ILE A 102 0.90 -18.47 0.30
N PHE A 103 1.75 -18.79 -0.67
CA PHE A 103 2.65 -19.94 -0.57
C PHE A 103 3.69 -19.76 0.54
N ALA A 104 4.27 -18.57 0.65
CA ALA A 104 5.21 -18.28 1.72
C ALA A 104 4.58 -18.45 3.12
N ILE A 105 3.34 -17.96 3.31
CA ILE A 105 2.61 -18.15 4.58
C ILE A 105 2.32 -19.62 4.86
N ARG A 106 1.92 -20.38 3.82
CA ARG A 106 1.65 -21.82 3.96
C ARG A 106 2.89 -22.58 4.42
N ASP A 107 4.05 -22.24 3.86
CA ASP A 107 5.28 -23.02 4.02
C ASP A 107 6.14 -22.54 5.20
N LEU A 108 6.08 -21.26 5.56
CA LEU A 108 6.88 -20.65 6.66
C LEU A 108 6.04 -20.20 7.86
N GLY A 109 4.73 -20.03 7.66
CA GLY A 109 3.89 -19.24 8.57
C GLY A 109 4.03 -17.73 8.34
N LEU A 110 3.02 -17.00 8.78
CA LEU A 110 2.93 -15.54 8.57
C LEU A 110 4.10 -14.79 9.19
N SER A 111 4.51 -15.19 10.38
CA SER A 111 5.53 -14.49 11.18
C SER A 111 6.92 -14.45 10.54
N ILE A 112 7.29 -15.48 9.76
CA ILE A 112 8.58 -15.53 9.05
C ILE A 112 8.42 -14.91 7.65
N ALA A 113 7.33 -15.26 6.96
CA ALA A 113 7.10 -14.81 5.61
C ALA A 113 6.96 -13.28 5.53
N PHE A 114 6.27 -12.66 6.48
CA PHE A 114 5.97 -11.22 6.49
C PHE A 114 7.22 -10.33 6.47
N PRO A 115 8.21 -10.50 7.35
CA PRO A 115 9.44 -9.73 7.25
C PRO A 115 10.23 -9.99 5.96
N LEU A 116 10.23 -11.23 5.46
CA LEU A 116 11.00 -11.57 4.26
C LEU A 116 10.48 -10.84 3.02
N TRP A 117 9.18 -10.75 2.79
CA TRP A 117 8.67 -10.01 1.63
C TRP A 117 8.78 -8.48 1.79
N ASN A 118 8.96 -7.96 3.02
CA ASN A 118 9.24 -6.54 3.25
C ASN A 118 10.64 -6.11 2.78
N THR A 119 11.45 -7.02 2.25
CA THR A 119 12.60 -6.68 1.38
C THR A 119 12.19 -5.82 0.18
N ASN A 120 10.89 -5.74 -0.14
CA ASN A 120 10.33 -4.82 -1.14
C ASN A 120 10.79 -3.36 -0.92
N ALA A 121 10.98 -2.94 0.35
CA ALA A 121 11.49 -1.61 0.66
C ALA A 121 12.94 -1.43 0.20
N ILE A 122 13.79 -2.44 0.42
CA ILE A 122 15.20 -2.42 -0.01
C ILE A 122 15.27 -2.40 -1.53
N ILE A 123 14.47 -3.25 -2.19
CA ILE A 123 14.35 -3.28 -3.65
C ILE A 123 13.81 -1.94 -4.18
N GLY A 124 12.81 -1.37 -3.51
CA GLY A 124 12.27 -0.03 -3.84
C GLY A 124 13.31 1.08 -3.74
N ILE A 125 14.15 1.07 -2.69
CA ILE A 125 15.28 2.01 -2.56
C ILE A 125 16.25 1.83 -3.73
N ALA A 126 16.63 0.58 -4.04
CA ALA A 126 17.53 0.30 -5.15
C ALA A 126 16.98 0.85 -6.48
N TRP A 127 15.71 0.60 -6.80
CA TRP A 127 15.07 1.14 -8.01
C TRP A 127 14.92 2.66 -7.97
N GLY A 128 14.62 3.24 -6.80
CA GLY A 128 14.58 4.69 -6.59
C GLY A 128 15.90 5.37 -6.95
N VAL A 129 17.00 4.80 -6.48
CA VAL A 129 18.36 5.29 -6.80
C VAL A 129 18.73 5.06 -8.26
N LEU A 130 18.54 3.85 -8.79
CA LEU A 130 19.00 3.46 -10.12
C LEU A 130 18.23 4.16 -11.24
N PHE A 131 16.90 4.17 -11.17
CA PHE A 131 16.06 4.68 -12.27
C PHE A 131 15.63 6.13 -12.12
N PHE A 132 15.43 6.59 -10.89
CA PHE A 132 14.86 7.90 -10.64
C PHE A 132 15.85 8.90 -10.06
N GLY A 133 17.07 8.45 -9.72
CA GLY A 133 18.10 9.28 -9.13
C GLY A 133 17.75 9.77 -7.74
N GLU A 134 16.88 9.04 -7.01
CA GLU A 134 16.58 9.32 -5.62
C GLU A 134 17.87 9.13 -4.78
N LEU A 135 18.01 9.90 -3.72
CA LEU A 135 19.22 9.94 -2.89
C LEU A 135 20.52 10.37 -3.62
N LYS A 136 20.49 10.60 -4.92
CA LYS A 136 21.65 11.13 -5.65
C LYS A 136 21.93 12.56 -5.16
N ASN A 137 23.14 12.81 -4.71
CA ASN A 137 23.52 14.08 -4.06
C ASN A 137 22.77 14.39 -2.75
N ALA A 138 22.19 13.38 -2.10
CA ALA A 138 21.50 13.54 -0.82
C ALA A 138 22.49 13.86 0.33
N GLY A 139 23.76 13.55 0.15
CA GLY A 139 24.76 13.58 1.18
C GLY A 139 24.72 12.32 2.07
N TRP A 140 25.82 12.04 2.71
CA TRP A 140 26.04 10.86 3.53
C TRP A 140 24.96 10.66 4.62
N VAL A 141 24.62 11.73 5.35
CA VAL A 141 23.67 11.65 6.49
C VAL A 141 22.27 11.18 6.04
N ARG A 142 21.78 11.70 4.91
CA ARG A 142 20.47 11.29 4.39
C ARG A 142 20.51 9.87 3.83
N TRP A 143 21.59 9.54 3.15
CA TRP A 143 21.79 8.21 2.59
C TRP A 143 21.78 7.15 3.68
N THR A 144 22.55 7.37 4.76
CA THR A 144 22.60 6.46 5.91
C THR A 144 21.29 6.42 6.68
N ALA A 145 20.57 7.54 6.81
CA ALA A 145 19.27 7.58 7.47
C ALA A 145 18.21 6.74 6.71
N VAL A 146 18.17 6.82 5.37
CA VAL A 146 17.22 6.02 4.57
C VAL A 146 17.61 4.55 4.55
N SER A 147 18.85 4.25 4.16
CA SER A 147 19.30 2.85 4.02
C SER A 147 19.42 2.15 5.36
N GLY A 148 20.00 2.81 6.35
CA GLY A 148 20.10 2.30 7.72
C GLY A 148 18.74 2.14 8.37
N GLY A 149 17.84 3.10 8.18
CA GLY A 149 16.46 3.03 8.64
C GLY A 149 15.70 1.85 8.04
N ALA A 150 15.85 1.59 6.73
CA ALA A 150 15.25 0.42 6.08
C ALA A 150 15.81 -0.90 6.62
N VAL A 151 17.12 -0.96 6.87
CA VAL A 151 17.78 -2.14 7.49
C VAL A 151 17.28 -2.36 8.92
N LEU A 152 17.12 -1.30 9.71
CA LEU A 152 16.55 -1.39 11.06
C LEU A 152 15.11 -1.89 11.05
N MET A 153 14.28 -1.40 10.12
CA MET A 153 12.90 -1.88 9.97
C MET A 153 12.86 -3.36 9.57
N PHE A 154 13.66 -3.77 8.61
CA PHE A 154 13.77 -5.16 8.20
C PHE A 154 14.29 -6.06 9.31
N GLY A 155 15.37 -5.66 9.98
CA GLY A 155 15.96 -6.41 11.10
C GLY A 155 15.02 -6.54 12.30
N GLY A 156 14.32 -5.46 12.65
CA GLY A 156 13.27 -5.49 13.68
C GLY A 156 12.14 -6.46 13.34
N GLY A 157 11.69 -6.45 12.07
CA GLY A 157 10.71 -7.40 11.55
C GLY A 157 11.18 -8.86 11.64
N LEU A 158 12.46 -9.14 11.33
CA LEU A 158 13.04 -10.48 11.47
C LEU A 158 13.07 -10.95 12.94
N ILE A 159 13.33 -10.04 13.89
CA ILE A 159 13.28 -10.37 15.33
C ILE A 159 11.85 -10.75 15.73
N LEU A 160 10.85 -9.99 15.29
CA LEU A 160 9.44 -10.32 15.51
C LEU A 160 9.06 -11.68 14.94
N ALA A 161 9.58 -12.01 13.75
CA ALA A 161 9.34 -13.29 13.10
C ALA A 161 9.89 -14.48 13.90
N ARG A 162 11.09 -14.36 14.45
CA ARG A 162 11.73 -15.45 15.23
C ARG A 162 10.94 -15.85 16.47
N VAL A 163 10.23 -14.89 17.05
CA VAL A 163 9.41 -15.13 18.26
C VAL A 163 8.21 -16.03 17.98
N SER A 164 7.70 -16.00 16.75
CA SER A 164 6.50 -16.74 16.34
C SER A 164 6.80 -18.01 15.54
N ALA A 165 8.11 -18.35 15.32
CA ALA A 165 8.51 -19.46 14.46
C ALA A 165 8.10 -20.82 15.06
N SER A 166 7.26 -21.55 14.31
CA SER A 166 6.97 -22.96 14.51
C SER A 166 7.94 -23.83 13.70
N HIS A 167 8.13 -25.11 14.09
CA HIS A 167 9.02 -26.03 13.39
C HIS A 167 8.55 -26.32 11.95
N VAL A 168 9.39 -25.96 10.96
CA VAL A 168 9.13 -26.15 9.53
C VAL A 168 10.16 -27.13 8.94
N SER A 169 9.73 -28.02 8.03
CA SER A 169 10.65 -28.91 7.31
C SER A 169 11.61 -28.11 6.40
N SER A 170 12.84 -28.60 6.21
CA SER A 170 13.87 -27.89 5.45
C SER A 170 13.50 -27.60 3.99
N GLN A 171 12.77 -28.51 3.33
CA GLN A 171 12.34 -28.32 1.94
C GLN A 171 11.22 -27.27 1.84
N ALA A 172 10.20 -27.34 2.68
CA ALA A 172 9.15 -26.33 2.74
C ALA A 172 9.71 -24.95 3.11
N ALA A 173 10.69 -24.89 4.04
CA ALA A 173 11.36 -23.65 4.38
C ALA A 173 12.04 -23.00 3.17
N THR A 174 12.76 -23.76 2.34
CA THR A 174 13.44 -23.21 1.15
C THR A 174 12.44 -22.66 0.13
N GLN A 175 11.35 -23.39 -0.15
CA GLN A 175 10.30 -22.96 -1.07
C GLN A 175 9.58 -21.70 -0.55
N GLY A 176 9.23 -21.68 0.73
CA GLY A 176 8.58 -20.55 1.37
C GLY A 176 9.46 -19.28 1.40
N ILE A 177 10.77 -19.42 1.68
CA ILE A 177 11.74 -18.33 1.62
C ILE A 177 11.83 -17.78 0.19
N ALA A 178 11.98 -18.67 -0.81
CA ALA A 178 12.04 -18.25 -2.21
C ALA A 178 10.75 -17.51 -2.64
N ALA A 179 9.58 -18.01 -2.23
CA ALA A 179 8.30 -17.35 -2.49
C ALA A 179 8.19 -15.98 -1.81
N ALA A 180 8.59 -15.86 -0.54
CA ALA A 180 8.56 -14.59 0.19
C ALA A 180 9.52 -13.54 -0.42
N LEU A 181 10.75 -13.93 -0.73
CA LEU A 181 11.72 -13.04 -1.37
C LEU A 181 11.29 -12.68 -2.80
N GLY A 182 10.75 -13.65 -3.55
CA GLY A 182 10.17 -13.41 -4.87
C GLY A 182 9.03 -12.38 -4.83
N ALA A 183 8.13 -12.49 -3.86
CA ALA A 183 7.08 -11.51 -3.62
C ALA A 183 7.68 -10.11 -3.32
N GLY A 184 8.70 -10.04 -2.47
CA GLY A 184 9.42 -8.80 -2.15
C GLY A 184 10.03 -8.14 -3.39
N VAL A 185 10.66 -8.93 -4.26
CA VAL A 185 11.23 -8.44 -5.53
C VAL A 185 10.14 -7.92 -6.46
N LEU A 186 9.04 -8.66 -6.64
CA LEU A 186 7.93 -8.24 -7.51
C LEU A 186 7.23 -6.98 -6.99
N TRP A 187 6.91 -6.91 -5.69
CA TRP A 187 6.34 -5.71 -5.09
C TRP A 187 7.30 -4.52 -5.14
N GLY A 188 8.59 -4.73 -4.85
CA GLY A 188 9.59 -3.68 -4.99
C GLY A 188 9.69 -3.15 -6.42
N THR A 189 9.55 -4.04 -7.43
CA THR A 189 9.64 -3.70 -8.85
C THR A 189 8.38 -2.99 -9.36
N MET A 190 7.20 -3.32 -8.82
CA MET A 190 5.95 -2.63 -9.22
C MET A 190 5.94 -1.14 -8.86
N TYR A 191 6.80 -0.68 -7.96
CA TYR A 191 6.93 0.74 -7.65
C TYR A 191 7.59 1.56 -8.76
N ILE A 192 8.26 0.91 -9.73
CA ILE A 192 8.79 1.59 -10.93
C ILE A 192 7.65 2.23 -11.75
N PRO A 193 6.59 1.51 -12.17
CA PRO A 193 5.41 2.09 -12.78
C PRO A 193 4.78 3.23 -11.97
N TYR A 194 4.68 3.09 -10.66
CA TYR A 194 4.12 4.13 -9.79
C TYR A 194 4.93 5.42 -9.89
N ARG A 195 6.23 5.34 -9.62
CA ARG A 195 7.09 6.51 -9.65
C ARG A 195 7.14 7.15 -11.03
N LYS A 196 7.17 6.34 -12.09
CA LYS A 196 7.11 6.80 -13.47
C LYS A 196 5.82 7.59 -13.73
N ALA A 197 4.66 7.10 -13.28
CA ALA A 197 3.39 7.77 -13.44
C ALA A 197 3.39 9.15 -12.75
N TYR A 198 3.90 9.23 -11.52
CA TYR A 198 3.91 10.48 -10.76
C TYR A 198 4.91 11.49 -11.32
N LEU A 199 6.05 11.05 -11.82
CA LEU A 199 7.00 11.92 -12.55
C LEU A 199 6.45 12.39 -13.91
N SER A 200 5.54 11.64 -14.50
CA SER A 200 4.80 12.04 -15.72
C SER A 200 3.62 12.99 -15.44
N GLY A 201 3.39 13.38 -14.17
CA GLY A 201 2.32 14.28 -13.79
C GLY A 201 1.00 13.62 -13.41
N MET A 202 0.89 12.28 -13.54
CA MET A 202 -0.33 11.55 -13.23
C MET A 202 -0.68 11.62 -11.73
N ASN A 203 -1.96 11.70 -11.45
CA ASN A 203 -2.46 11.65 -10.09
C ASN A 203 -2.48 10.21 -9.54
N PRO A 204 -2.12 9.99 -8.26
CA PRO A 204 -2.22 8.68 -7.63
C PRO A 204 -3.60 8.03 -7.73
N LEU A 205 -4.67 8.79 -7.49
CA LEU A 205 -6.04 8.29 -7.57
C LEU A 205 -6.44 7.83 -8.97
N SER A 206 -5.93 8.49 -10.01
CA SER A 206 -6.15 8.06 -11.39
C SER A 206 -5.38 6.79 -11.72
N PHE A 207 -4.12 6.70 -11.29
CA PHE A 207 -3.27 5.54 -11.56
C PHE A 207 -3.83 4.26 -10.95
N VAL A 208 -4.26 4.28 -9.69
CA VAL A 208 -4.75 3.08 -9.00
C VAL A 208 -6.04 2.52 -9.59
N SER A 209 -6.88 3.34 -10.26
CA SER A 209 -8.10 2.87 -10.92
C SER A 209 -7.80 1.89 -12.06
N PHE A 210 -6.77 2.14 -12.87
CA PHE A 210 -6.36 1.20 -13.93
C PHE A 210 -5.47 0.07 -13.43
N PHE A 211 -4.67 0.33 -12.43
CA PHE A 211 -3.87 -0.68 -11.76
C PHE A 211 -4.75 -1.85 -11.26
N THR A 212 -5.88 -1.53 -10.63
CA THR A 212 -6.74 -2.57 -10.05
C THR A 212 -7.42 -3.46 -11.09
N ILE A 213 -7.50 -3.04 -12.37
CA ILE A 213 -7.98 -3.90 -13.45
C ILE A 213 -7.01 -5.06 -13.68
N GLY A 214 -5.71 -4.77 -13.77
CA GLY A 214 -4.66 -5.80 -13.89
C GLY A 214 -4.60 -6.70 -12.66
N GLU A 215 -4.71 -6.10 -11.48
CA GLU A 215 -4.70 -6.79 -10.20
C GLU A 215 -5.86 -7.79 -10.07
N LEU A 216 -7.11 -7.34 -10.28
CA LEU A 216 -8.28 -8.20 -10.20
C LEU A 216 -8.29 -9.26 -11.30
N GLY A 217 -7.96 -8.89 -12.54
CA GLY A 217 -7.92 -9.82 -13.66
C GLY A 217 -6.91 -10.95 -13.45
N MET A 218 -5.67 -10.61 -13.07
CA MET A 218 -4.64 -11.60 -12.80
C MET A 218 -4.97 -12.43 -11.56
N MET A 219 -5.47 -11.82 -10.48
CA MET A 219 -5.87 -12.56 -9.28
C MET A 219 -7.01 -13.53 -9.55
N ALA A 220 -7.99 -13.16 -10.37
CA ALA A 220 -9.09 -14.05 -10.77
C ALA A 220 -8.58 -15.24 -11.58
N LEU A 221 -7.66 -15.02 -12.53
CA LEU A 221 -7.02 -16.08 -13.31
C LEU A 221 -6.25 -17.07 -12.42
N LEU A 222 -5.41 -16.54 -11.54
CA LEU A 222 -4.63 -17.36 -10.60
C LEU A 222 -5.55 -18.13 -9.64
N SER A 223 -6.59 -17.49 -9.12
CA SER A 223 -7.55 -18.14 -8.23
C SER A 223 -8.30 -19.27 -8.93
N ALA A 224 -8.77 -19.04 -10.14
CA ALA A 224 -9.43 -20.08 -10.94
C ALA A 224 -8.49 -21.26 -11.21
N HIS A 225 -7.21 -20.99 -11.51
CA HIS A 225 -6.22 -22.02 -11.72
C HIS A 225 -5.98 -22.88 -10.47
N TYR A 226 -5.69 -22.25 -9.32
CA TYR A 226 -5.34 -22.95 -8.08
C TYR A 226 -6.53 -23.61 -7.38
N ILE A 227 -7.75 -23.13 -7.60
CA ILE A 227 -8.98 -23.70 -7.01
C ILE A 227 -9.55 -24.84 -7.88
N GLY A 228 -9.06 -25.02 -9.10
CA GLY A 228 -9.49 -26.11 -9.99
C GLY A 228 -10.59 -25.71 -10.97
N GLY A 229 -10.62 -24.44 -11.38
CA GLY A 229 -11.47 -23.93 -12.43
C GLY A 229 -12.52 -22.90 -11.96
N VAL A 230 -13.11 -22.20 -12.94
CA VAL A 230 -14.06 -21.10 -12.68
C VAL A 230 -15.33 -21.60 -11.99
N MET A 231 -15.81 -22.80 -12.34
CA MET A 231 -17.02 -23.36 -11.72
C MET A 231 -16.82 -23.68 -10.25
N THR A 232 -15.68 -24.29 -9.91
CA THR A 232 -15.30 -24.60 -8.53
C THR A 232 -15.12 -23.33 -7.72
N LEU A 233 -14.46 -22.31 -8.31
CA LEU A 233 -14.32 -20.99 -7.70
C LEU A 233 -15.68 -20.35 -7.39
N TRP A 234 -16.62 -20.42 -8.35
CA TRP A 234 -17.96 -19.90 -8.15
C TRP A 234 -18.74 -20.63 -7.04
N GLN A 235 -18.58 -21.96 -6.95
CA GLN A 235 -19.18 -22.73 -5.87
C GLN A 235 -18.63 -22.34 -4.52
N GLN A 236 -17.28 -22.20 -4.37
CA GLN A 236 -16.66 -21.76 -3.14
C GLN A 236 -17.09 -20.33 -2.75
N LEU A 237 -17.24 -19.42 -3.70
CA LEU A 237 -17.76 -18.07 -3.44
C LEU A 237 -19.20 -18.09 -2.90
N LYS A 238 -20.06 -18.97 -3.45
CA LYS A 238 -21.42 -19.14 -2.94
C LYS A 238 -21.45 -19.71 -1.52
N GLU A 239 -20.62 -20.69 -1.23
CA GLU A 239 -20.48 -21.30 0.10
C GLU A 239 -19.98 -20.28 1.12
N ALA A 240 -19.02 -19.45 0.74
CA ALA A 240 -18.44 -18.40 1.57
C ALA A 240 -19.29 -17.13 1.66
N ARG A 241 -20.50 -17.07 1.10
CA ARG A 241 -21.31 -15.84 0.99
C ARG A 241 -21.49 -15.08 2.30
N HIS A 242 -21.53 -15.79 3.41
CA HIS A 242 -21.72 -15.23 4.76
C HIS A 242 -20.42 -14.57 5.32
N LEU A 243 -19.28 -14.72 4.65
CA LEU A 243 -17.98 -14.14 5.02
C LEU A 243 -17.55 -13.03 4.06
N LEU A 244 -18.22 -12.90 2.89
CA LEU A 244 -17.81 -11.96 1.84
C LEU A 244 -17.75 -10.52 2.33
N PHE A 245 -18.70 -10.10 3.18
CA PHE A 245 -18.72 -8.74 3.73
C PHE A 245 -17.39 -8.37 4.41
N TRP A 246 -16.90 -9.25 5.28
CA TRP A 246 -15.68 -9.00 6.05
C TRP A 246 -14.44 -8.98 5.17
N LEU A 247 -14.37 -9.86 4.17
CA LEU A 247 -13.26 -9.92 3.22
C LEU A 247 -13.26 -8.71 2.26
N LEU A 248 -14.44 -8.31 1.76
CA LEU A 248 -14.58 -7.08 0.97
C LEU A 248 -14.20 -5.85 1.81
N ALA A 249 -14.63 -5.80 3.06
CA ALA A 249 -14.28 -4.72 3.98
C ALA A 249 -12.77 -4.66 4.24
N ALA A 250 -12.11 -5.80 4.41
CA ALA A 250 -10.65 -5.87 4.52
C ALA A 250 -9.96 -5.23 3.30
N GLY A 251 -10.39 -5.62 2.10
CA GLY A 251 -9.86 -5.04 0.86
C GLY A 251 -10.14 -3.54 0.73
N PHE A 252 -11.33 -3.09 1.10
CA PHE A 252 -11.68 -1.67 1.06
C PHE A 252 -10.84 -0.83 2.05
N VAL A 253 -10.66 -1.32 3.28
CA VAL A 253 -9.80 -0.71 4.29
C VAL A 253 -8.34 -0.65 3.81
N TRP A 254 -7.88 -1.71 3.14
CA TRP A 254 -6.54 -1.75 2.56
C TRP A 254 -6.30 -0.61 1.56
N VAL A 255 -7.32 -0.28 0.74
CA VAL A 255 -7.22 0.81 -0.26
C VAL A 255 -6.95 2.16 0.38
N ILE A 256 -7.48 2.43 1.57
CA ILE A 256 -7.21 3.69 2.28
C ILE A 256 -5.71 3.81 2.56
N GLY A 257 -5.10 2.75 3.08
CA GLY A 257 -3.66 2.70 3.32
C GLY A 257 -2.85 2.80 2.03
N ASP A 258 -3.26 2.07 0.99
CA ASP A 258 -2.60 2.11 -0.32
C ASP A 258 -2.63 3.51 -0.95
N ILE A 259 -3.76 4.20 -0.95
CA ILE A 259 -3.85 5.58 -1.47
C ILE A 259 -2.88 6.50 -0.72
N PHE A 260 -2.81 6.42 0.59
CA PHE A 260 -1.83 7.19 1.36
C PHE A 260 -0.40 6.81 1.01
N GLN A 261 -0.10 5.52 0.80
CA GLN A 261 1.21 5.05 0.32
C GLN A 261 1.55 5.67 -1.04
N GLN A 262 0.58 5.75 -1.95
CA GLN A 262 0.78 6.35 -3.27
C GLN A 262 1.11 7.85 -3.17
N TYR A 263 0.45 8.59 -2.30
CA TYR A 263 0.79 10.00 -2.05
C TYR A 263 2.16 10.16 -1.37
N ALA A 264 2.52 9.25 -0.47
CA ALA A 264 3.87 9.24 0.10
C ALA A 264 4.92 9.04 -1.01
N VAL A 265 4.77 8.04 -1.87
CA VAL A 265 5.68 7.80 -3.02
C VAL A 265 5.72 9.00 -3.96
N LYS A 266 4.58 9.66 -4.20
CA LYS A 266 4.54 10.86 -5.04
C LYS A 266 5.40 11.98 -4.47
N TYR A 267 5.27 12.30 -3.18
CA TYR A 267 5.86 13.50 -2.60
C TYR A 267 7.26 13.30 -1.99
N ILE A 268 7.59 12.10 -1.50
CA ILE A 268 8.91 11.82 -0.89
C ILE A 268 9.72 10.74 -1.60
N GLY A 269 9.21 10.20 -2.71
CA GLY A 269 9.87 9.17 -3.50
C GLY A 269 9.63 7.76 -2.99
N VAL A 270 10.04 6.77 -3.80
CA VAL A 270 9.93 5.34 -3.48
C VAL A 270 10.84 5.00 -2.29
N SER A 271 12.07 5.53 -2.29
CA SER A 271 13.08 5.23 -1.27
C SER A 271 12.69 5.61 0.15
N ARG A 272 11.71 6.50 0.33
CA ARG A 272 11.21 6.91 1.65
C ARG A 272 9.76 6.48 1.87
N GLY A 273 8.92 6.63 0.86
CA GLY A 273 7.48 6.37 0.97
C GLY A 273 7.16 4.92 1.29
N ILE A 274 7.85 3.96 0.65
CA ILE A 274 7.61 2.54 0.86
C ILE A 274 8.11 2.08 2.24
N PRO A 275 9.36 2.36 2.66
CA PRO A 275 9.78 2.01 4.01
C PRO A 275 8.86 2.58 5.10
N LEU A 276 8.38 3.83 4.96
CA LEU A 276 7.45 4.41 5.93
C LEU A 276 6.13 3.66 6.02
N SER A 277 5.57 3.25 4.89
CA SER A 277 4.33 2.48 4.87
C SER A 277 4.50 1.04 5.41
N ASN A 278 5.72 0.48 5.37
CA ASN A 278 6.03 -0.81 6.00
C ASN A 278 5.97 -0.77 7.54
N SER A 279 5.70 0.40 8.15
CA SER A 279 5.27 0.48 9.56
C SER A 279 3.97 -0.27 9.85
N ASN A 280 3.27 -0.77 8.81
CA ASN A 280 2.10 -1.64 8.94
C ASN A 280 2.36 -2.88 9.81
N GLN A 281 3.61 -3.36 9.89
CA GLN A 281 4.00 -4.45 10.79
C GLN A 281 3.81 -4.06 12.27
N LEU A 282 4.18 -2.83 12.65
CA LEU A 282 3.98 -2.34 14.02
C LEU A 282 2.49 -2.23 14.35
N TRP A 283 1.70 -1.72 13.41
CA TRP A 283 0.26 -1.62 13.59
C TRP A 283 -0.41 -2.99 13.62
N GLY A 284 0.00 -3.92 12.74
CA GLY A 284 -0.47 -5.31 12.76
C GLY A 284 -0.14 -6.01 14.09
N LEU A 285 1.07 -5.79 14.64
CA LEU A 285 1.44 -6.27 15.96
C LEU A 285 0.56 -5.68 17.07
N LEU A 286 0.30 -4.37 17.04
CA LEU A 286 -0.58 -3.72 18.01
C LEU A 286 -2.00 -4.31 17.98
N TRP A 287 -2.57 -4.51 16.78
CA TRP A 287 -3.86 -5.18 16.63
C TRP A 287 -3.82 -6.62 17.15
N GLY A 288 -2.79 -7.39 16.77
CA GLY A 288 -2.61 -8.77 17.21
C GLY A 288 -2.46 -8.87 18.73
N ALA A 289 -1.59 -8.07 19.31
CA ALA A 289 -1.29 -8.12 20.73
C ALA A 289 -2.44 -7.61 21.60
N LEU A 290 -3.01 -6.45 21.26
CA LEU A 290 -3.96 -5.74 22.13
C LEU A 290 -5.41 -6.14 21.84
N ALA A 291 -5.82 -6.22 20.56
CA ALA A 291 -7.19 -6.52 20.22
C ALA A 291 -7.49 -8.03 20.17
N PHE A 292 -6.57 -8.83 19.61
CA PHE A 292 -6.71 -10.29 19.55
C PHE A 292 -6.04 -11.04 20.70
N GLY A 293 -5.26 -10.37 21.54
CA GLY A 293 -4.62 -10.99 22.69
C GLY A 293 -3.56 -12.04 22.36
N GLU A 294 -2.92 -11.94 21.18
CA GLU A 294 -1.98 -12.95 20.65
C GLU A 294 -0.73 -13.14 21.51
N LEU A 295 -0.34 -12.10 22.26
CA LEU A 295 0.80 -12.20 23.18
C LEU A 295 0.41 -12.84 24.55
N ARG A 296 -0.86 -13.16 24.77
CA ARG A 296 -1.28 -13.84 26.01
C ARG A 296 -0.67 -15.24 26.04
N GLY A 297 0.09 -15.51 27.07
CA GLY A 297 0.77 -16.80 27.24
C GLY A 297 2.19 -16.88 26.63
N TRP A 298 2.68 -15.80 26.05
CA TRP A 298 4.07 -15.74 25.61
C TRP A 298 5.02 -15.64 26.83
N GLY A 299 6.17 -16.34 26.75
CA GLY A 299 7.20 -16.22 27.78
C GLY A 299 7.87 -14.83 27.78
N HIS A 300 8.47 -14.43 28.89
CA HIS A 300 9.13 -13.11 29.05
C HIS A 300 10.15 -12.80 27.96
N SER A 301 10.93 -13.79 27.51
CA SER A 301 11.92 -13.62 26.43
C SER A 301 11.26 -13.28 25.08
N ALA A 302 10.12 -13.87 24.78
CA ALA A 302 9.36 -13.63 23.57
C ALA A 302 8.77 -12.20 23.56
N VAL A 303 8.18 -11.79 24.67
CA VAL A 303 7.66 -10.41 24.83
C VAL A 303 8.80 -9.39 24.75
N ALA A 304 9.94 -9.64 25.40
CA ALA A 304 11.12 -8.77 25.31
C ALA A 304 11.64 -8.63 23.87
N SER A 305 11.70 -9.74 23.12
CA SER A 305 12.10 -9.72 21.72
C SER A 305 11.09 -8.96 20.85
N ALA A 306 9.78 -9.08 21.11
CA ALA A 306 8.75 -8.33 20.42
C ALA A 306 8.90 -6.81 20.66
N ILE A 307 9.15 -6.40 21.91
CA ILE A 307 9.42 -5.00 22.26
C ILE A 307 10.70 -4.50 21.57
N TYR A 308 11.78 -5.27 21.63
CA TYR A 308 13.06 -4.88 21.02
C TYR A 308 12.95 -4.74 19.50
N GLY A 309 12.32 -5.71 18.81
CA GLY A 309 12.06 -5.62 17.37
C GLY A 309 11.20 -4.39 17.00
N SER A 310 10.17 -4.10 17.80
CA SER A 310 9.32 -2.92 17.61
C SER A 310 10.07 -1.60 17.79
N VAL A 311 10.97 -1.52 18.77
CA VAL A 311 11.82 -0.33 19.01
C VAL A 311 12.78 -0.11 17.83
N LEU A 312 13.40 -1.17 17.30
CA LEU A 312 14.25 -1.07 16.11
C LEU A 312 13.46 -0.56 14.90
N MET A 313 12.26 -1.10 14.68
CA MET A 313 11.38 -0.65 13.59
C MET A 313 10.96 0.81 13.75
N ALA A 314 10.58 1.23 14.96
CA ALA A 314 10.23 2.61 15.25
C ALA A 314 11.43 3.56 15.06
N GLY A 315 12.64 3.13 15.45
CA GLY A 315 13.89 3.86 15.21
C GLY A 315 14.19 4.01 13.71
N GLY A 316 14.00 2.94 12.93
CA GLY A 316 14.14 2.97 11.47
C GLY A 316 13.13 3.91 10.81
N LEU A 317 11.85 3.84 11.23
CA LEU A 317 10.80 4.74 10.79
C LEU A 317 11.15 6.22 11.07
N ALA A 318 11.62 6.52 12.27
CA ALA A 318 12.04 7.87 12.67
C ALA A 318 13.21 8.37 11.81
N ALA A 319 14.24 7.54 11.61
CA ALA A 319 15.39 7.88 10.78
C ALA A 319 14.98 8.25 9.33
N ILE A 320 14.09 7.46 8.71
CA ILE A 320 13.58 7.73 7.36
C ILE A 320 12.72 9.00 7.35
N SER A 321 11.85 9.18 8.34
CA SER A 321 10.97 10.35 8.45
C SER A 321 11.75 11.66 8.56
N CYS A 322 12.89 11.65 9.26
CA CYS A 322 13.77 12.81 9.41
C CYS A 322 14.63 13.10 8.17
N SER A 323 14.75 12.14 7.23
CA SER A 323 15.59 12.27 6.05
C SER A 323 14.87 12.96 4.86
N ILE A 324 14.31 14.14 5.07
CA ILE A 324 13.60 14.91 4.04
C ILE A 324 14.51 15.18 2.83
N ALA A 325 13.98 15.03 1.60
CA ALA A 325 14.70 15.29 0.36
C ALA A 325 15.20 16.73 0.28
N GLY A 326 16.46 16.91 -0.13
CA GLY A 326 17.04 18.25 -0.29
C GLY A 326 16.71 18.88 -1.63
N PRO A 327 17.06 20.17 -1.81
CA PRO A 327 16.84 20.88 -3.07
C PRO A 327 17.50 20.18 -4.28
N SER A 328 18.69 19.61 -4.08
CA SER A 328 19.43 18.86 -5.11
C SER A 328 18.72 17.57 -5.56
N GLU A 329 18.08 16.85 -4.64
CA GLU A 329 17.28 15.67 -4.96
C GLU A 329 16.00 16.06 -5.73
N TYR A 330 15.35 17.15 -5.31
CA TYR A 330 14.16 17.63 -6.00
C TYR A 330 14.46 18.08 -7.43
N GLU A 331 15.62 18.67 -7.67
CA GLU A 331 16.07 19.00 -9.02
C GLU A 331 16.32 17.75 -9.89
N GLN A 332 16.84 16.66 -9.31
CA GLN A 332 16.94 15.37 -10.00
C GLN A 332 15.56 14.83 -10.42
N TRP A 333 14.56 14.98 -9.55
CA TRP A 333 13.18 14.56 -9.88
C TRP A 333 12.58 15.40 -11.00
N ARG A 334 12.82 16.71 -11.01
CA ARG A 334 12.44 17.58 -12.14
C ARG A 334 13.10 17.20 -13.43
N GLN A 335 14.39 16.84 -13.39
CA GLN A 335 15.11 16.35 -14.56
C GLN A 335 14.55 15.00 -15.05
N ALA A 336 14.23 14.10 -14.14
CA ALA A 336 13.58 12.82 -14.47
C ALA A 336 12.20 13.07 -15.11
N ALA A 337 11.39 13.95 -14.57
CA ALA A 337 10.10 14.34 -15.14
C ALA A 337 10.26 15.00 -16.53
N THR A 338 11.29 15.82 -16.72
CA THR A 338 11.60 16.43 -18.03
C THR A 338 11.98 15.36 -19.06
N ARG A 339 12.73 14.31 -18.66
CA ARG A 339 13.04 13.17 -19.53
C ARG A 339 11.77 12.41 -19.93
N GLU A 340 10.88 12.10 -18.99
CA GLU A 340 9.60 11.44 -19.28
C GLU A 340 8.73 12.29 -20.20
N ARG A 341 8.62 13.60 -19.94
CA ARG A 341 7.91 14.53 -20.79
C ARG A 341 8.41 14.50 -22.23
N LYS A 342 9.73 14.61 -22.44
CA LYS A 342 10.33 14.58 -23.78
C LYS A 342 10.12 13.24 -24.48
N ARG A 343 10.24 12.13 -23.74
CA ARG A 343 10.13 10.78 -24.28
C ARG A 343 8.74 10.46 -24.82
N TYR A 344 7.71 10.95 -24.14
CA TYR A 344 6.31 10.62 -24.46
C TYR A 344 5.52 11.81 -25.00
N GLY A 345 6.15 12.96 -25.26
CA GLY A 345 5.49 14.15 -25.79
C GLY A 345 4.41 14.74 -24.86
N LEU A 346 4.61 14.62 -23.52
CA LEU A 346 3.61 15.05 -22.55
C LEU A 346 3.53 16.58 -22.45
N ASP A 347 2.33 17.09 -22.13
CA ASP A 347 2.12 18.50 -21.90
C ASP A 347 2.95 19.00 -20.70
N ALA A 348 3.59 20.16 -20.88
CA ALA A 348 4.48 20.73 -19.84
C ALA A 348 3.72 21.19 -18.61
N GLN A 349 2.52 21.73 -18.78
CA GLN A 349 1.68 22.21 -17.67
C GLN A 349 1.13 21.03 -16.87
N PHE A 350 0.73 19.94 -17.55
CA PHE A 350 0.28 18.72 -16.90
C PHE A 350 1.37 18.13 -15.99
N VAL A 351 2.60 17.98 -16.51
CA VAL A 351 3.72 17.41 -15.73
C VAL A 351 4.10 18.32 -14.57
N SER A 352 4.23 19.63 -14.80
CA SER A 352 4.64 20.57 -13.74
C SER A 352 3.58 20.70 -12.64
N SER A 353 2.31 20.81 -13.01
CA SER A 353 1.22 20.91 -12.04
C SER A 353 1.09 19.61 -11.21
N GLY A 354 1.26 18.44 -11.84
CA GLY A 354 1.26 17.16 -11.17
C GLY A 354 2.36 17.05 -10.11
N LEU A 355 3.58 17.50 -10.41
CA LEU A 355 4.71 17.52 -9.46
C LEU A 355 4.49 18.51 -8.31
N GLU A 356 3.85 19.65 -8.57
CA GLU A 356 3.55 20.66 -7.56
C GLU A 356 2.30 20.34 -6.73
N GLY A 357 1.63 19.23 -6.98
CA GLY A 357 0.36 18.87 -6.34
C GLY A 357 -0.74 19.90 -6.63
N LYS A 358 -0.77 20.42 -7.85
CA LYS A 358 -1.79 21.33 -8.35
C LYS A 358 -2.63 20.63 -9.41
N SER A 359 -3.89 21.03 -9.59
CA SER A 359 -4.69 20.53 -10.71
C SER A 359 -4.37 21.35 -11.97
N ALA A 360 -4.14 20.67 -13.08
CA ALA A 360 -4.08 21.30 -14.40
C ALA A 360 -5.50 21.66 -14.92
N ALA A 361 -6.54 20.98 -14.41
CA ALA A 361 -7.92 21.18 -14.81
C ALA A 361 -8.77 21.75 -13.64
N PRO A 362 -9.80 22.56 -13.91
CA PRO A 362 -10.71 23.03 -12.89
C PRO A 362 -11.47 21.88 -12.23
N ALA A 363 -11.84 22.04 -10.96
CA ALA A 363 -12.67 21.06 -10.26
C ALA A 363 -14.03 20.92 -10.98
N GLN A 364 -14.32 19.72 -11.44
CA GLN A 364 -15.60 19.40 -12.09
C GLN A 364 -16.59 18.85 -11.07
N ALA A 365 -17.88 19.09 -11.32
CA ALA A 365 -18.96 18.45 -10.58
C ALA A 365 -18.90 16.91 -10.80
N ARG A 366 -19.35 16.16 -9.82
CA ARG A 366 -19.42 14.69 -9.93
C ARG A 366 -20.46 14.30 -10.97
N SER A 367 -20.06 13.39 -11.85
CA SER A 367 -20.94 12.87 -12.90
C SER A 367 -21.96 11.85 -12.34
N SER A 368 -23.02 11.56 -13.10
CA SER A 368 -23.94 10.47 -12.76
C SER A 368 -23.22 9.12 -12.68
N PHE A 369 -22.17 8.92 -13.48
CA PHE A 369 -21.34 7.71 -13.45
C PHE A 369 -20.58 7.58 -12.12
N ASP A 370 -20.07 8.67 -11.57
CA ASP A 370 -19.40 8.66 -10.25
C ASP A 370 -20.36 8.18 -9.15
N TRP A 371 -21.58 8.72 -9.15
CA TRP A 371 -22.61 8.32 -8.19
C TRP A 371 -23.11 6.89 -8.41
N MET A 372 -23.16 6.43 -9.66
CA MET A 372 -23.48 5.04 -9.97
C MET A 372 -22.43 4.07 -9.41
N LEU A 373 -21.13 4.38 -9.53
CA LEU A 373 -20.06 3.58 -8.93
C LEU A 373 -20.19 3.51 -7.41
N VAL A 374 -20.43 4.64 -6.76
CA VAL A 374 -20.64 4.70 -5.31
C VAL A 374 -21.87 3.89 -4.89
N ALA A 375 -22.97 4.05 -5.61
CA ALA A 375 -24.20 3.31 -5.34
C ALA A 375 -24.01 1.79 -5.54
N ALA A 376 -23.30 1.37 -6.60
CA ALA A 376 -23.02 -0.04 -6.85
C ALA A 376 -22.15 -0.67 -5.76
N ALA A 377 -21.10 0.03 -5.33
CA ALA A 377 -20.26 -0.44 -4.22
C ALA A 377 -21.04 -0.48 -2.90
N THR A 378 -21.84 0.54 -2.60
CA THR A 378 -22.71 0.56 -1.42
C THR A 378 -23.69 -0.62 -1.46
N ALA A 379 -24.33 -0.87 -2.60
CA ALA A 379 -25.24 -2.00 -2.79
C ALA A 379 -24.54 -3.34 -2.57
N ALA A 380 -23.30 -3.51 -3.06
CA ALA A 380 -22.49 -4.71 -2.82
C ALA A 380 -22.21 -4.94 -1.33
N PHE A 381 -21.83 -3.88 -0.60
CA PHE A 381 -21.60 -3.96 0.85
C PHE A 381 -22.90 -4.22 1.62
N VAL A 382 -24.00 -3.55 1.28
CA VAL A 382 -25.31 -3.78 1.90
C VAL A 382 -25.78 -5.21 1.67
N TRP A 383 -25.71 -5.69 0.42
CA TRP A 383 -26.12 -7.05 0.07
C TRP A 383 -25.30 -8.12 0.78
N THR A 384 -23.97 -7.98 0.80
CA THR A 384 -23.10 -8.92 1.51
C THR A 384 -23.24 -8.78 3.02
N GLY A 385 -23.55 -7.58 3.53
CA GLY A 385 -23.82 -7.31 4.92
C GLY A 385 -25.07 -8.01 5.47
N PHE A 386 -26.16 -8.08 4.67
CA PHE A 386 -27.34 -8.86 5.05
C PHE A 386 -27.08 -10.37 5.15
N ALA A 387 -26.15 -10.89 4.38
CA ALA A 387 -25.75 -12.30 4.43
C ALA A 387 -24.66 -12.56 5.50
N ALA A 388 -24.05 -11.51 6.05
CA ALA A 388 -22.90 -11.62 6.94
C ALA A 388 -23.26 -12.27 8.27
N ARG A 389 -22.39 -13.19 8.73
CA ARG A 389 -22.42 -13.70 10.09
C ARG A 389 -21.42 -12.94 10.94
N TRP A 390 -21.76 -12.69 12.20
CA TRP A 390 -20.81 -12.16 13.15
C TRP A 390 -19.67 -13.16 13.37
N PRO A 391 -18.41 -12.68 13.37
CA PRO A 391 -17.28 -13.55 13.63
C PRO A 391 -17.34 -14.11 15.06
N SER A 392 -16.93 -15.36 15.20
CA SER A 392 -16.90 -16.06 16.49
C SER A 392 -15.61 -15.83 17.28
N LYS A 393 -14.63 -15.12 16.70
CA LYS A 393 -13.36 -14.85 17.38
C LYS A 393 -13.52 -13.81 18.48
N ASP A 394 -12.97 -14.11 19.64
CA ASP A 394 -12.91 -13.15 20.75
C ASP A 394 -12.04 -11.95 20.36
N LEU A 395 -12.61 -10.78 20.53
CA LEU A 395 -11.96 -9.49 20.28
C LEU A 395 -12.07 -8.64 21.53
N ASN A 396 -10.98 -8.05 21.97
CA ASN A 396 -11.03 -7.02 23.00
C ASN A 396 -11.59 -5.73 22.37
N TRP A 397 -12.88 -5.50 22.55
CA TRP A 397 -13.61 -4.39 21.93
C TRP A 397 -13.11 -3.01 22.37
N GLU A 398 -12.69 -2.86 23.62
CA GLU A 398 -12.18 -1.57 24.13
C GLU A 398 -10.92 -1.16 23.37
N THR A 399 -9.97 -2.08 23.25
CA THR A 399 -8.72 -1.81 22.51
C THR A 399 -8.95 -1.70 21.01
N ALA A 400 -9.87 -2.49 20.45
CA ALA A 400 -10.24 -2.41 19.04
C ALA A 400 -10.86 -1.04 18.69
N ILE A 401 -11.75 -0.52 19.53
CA ILE A 401 -12.35 0.81 19.39
C ILE A 401 -11.27 1.90 19.52
N ALA A 402 -10.36 1.78 20.50
CA ALA A 402 -9.27 2.75 20.68
C ALA A 402 -8.34 2.80 19.46
N LEU A 403 -7.89 1.64 18.95
CA LEU A 403 -7.05 1.57 17.75
C LEU A 403 -7.77 2.08 16.50
N SER A 404 -9.06 1.76 16.35
CA SER A 404 -9.91 2.30 15.27
C SER A 404 -10.03 3.82 15.38
N GLY A 405 -10.20 4.36 16.58
CA GLY A 405 -10.25 5.80 16.83
C GLY A 405 -8.95 6.51 16.43
N ILE A 406 -7.79 5.94 16.77
CA ILE A 406 -6.49 6.45 16.36
C ILE A 406 -6.37 6.41 14.82
N GLY A 407 -6.75 5.30 14.18
CA GLY A 407 -6.77 5.15 12.73
C GLY A 407 -7.64 6.20 12.05
N LEU A 408 -8.85 6.42 12.56
CA LEU A 408 -9.78 7.44 12.04
C LEU A 408 -9.24 8.87 12.24
N ALA A 409 -8.61 9.16 13.36
CA ALA A 409 -7.98 10.46 13.61
C ALA A 409 -6.83 10.71 12.62
N LEU A 410 -5.97 9.71 12.36
CA LEU A 410 -4.92 9.77 11.35
C LEU A 410 -5.51 9.94 9.94
N PHE A 411 -6.57 9.23 9.61
CA PHE A 411 -7.29 9.38 8.34
C PHE A 411 -7.81 10.82 8.16
N ALA A 412 -8.59 11.30 9.11
CA ALA A 412 -9.18 12.63 9.04
C ALA A 412 -8.11 13.72 8.92
N THR A 413 -7.07 13.63 9.73
CA THR A 413 -5.93 14.57 9.69
C THR A 413 -5.26 14.54 8.32
N THR A 414 -4.90 13.36 7.81
CA THR A 414 -4.22 13.21 6.52
C THR A 414 -5.08 13.70 5.36
N VAL A 415 -6.38 13.35 5.35
CA VAL A 415 -7.33 13.79 4.32
C VAL A 415 -7.50 15.30 4.34
N ILE A 416 -7.66 15.91 5.52
CA ILE A 416 -7.80 17.37 5.66
C ILE A 416 -6.55 18.11 5.15
N PHE A 417 -5.35 17.62 5.51
CA PHE A 417 -4.10 18.23 5.05
C PHE A 417 -3.89 18.03 3.55
N LEU A 418 -4.15 16.83 3.00
CA LEU A 418 -4.13 16.57 1.55
C LEU A 418 -5.10 17.48 0.81
N TRP A 419 -6.33 17.58 1.29
CA TRP A 419 -7.34 18.44 0.67
C TRP A 419 -6.94 19.90 0.68
N ARG A 420 -6.51 20.42 1.84
CA ARG A 420 -6.11 21.84 1.97
C ARG A 420 -4.88 22.17 1.13
N ALA A 421 -3.89 21.27 1.09
CA ALA A 421 -2.64 21.52 0.40
C ALA A 421 -2.73 21.29 -1.11
N THR A 422 -3.51 20.30 -1.57
CA THR A 422 -3.43 19.79 -2.95
C THR A 422 -4.78 19.59 -3.64
N ARG A 423 -5.90 19.60 -2.89
CA ARG A 423 -7.22 19.18 -3.41
C ARG A 423 -7.19 17.77 -3.99
N PHE A 424 -6.37 16.89 -3.42
CA PHE A 424 -6.08 15.54 -3.90
C PHE A 424 -5.38 15.48 -5.28
N ASN A 425 -4.56 16.48 -5.61
CA ASN A 425 -3.75 16.50 -6.83
C ASN A 425 -2.30 16.10 -6.59
#